data_b77ad0aeeae2573b2207b0d467345ebb
#
_entry.id   b77ad0aeeae2573b2207b0d467345ebb
#
_cell.length_a   1.000
_cell.length_b   1.000
_cell.length_c   1.000
_cell.angle_alpha   90.00
_cell.angle_beta   90.00
_cell.angle_gamma   90.00
#
_symmetry.space_group_name_H-M   'P 1'
#
loop_
_entity.id
_entity.type
_entity.pdbx_description
1 polymer ?
#
loop_
_entity_poly.entity_id
_entity_poly.type
_entity_poly.pdbx_seq_one_letter_code
_entity_poly.pdbx_strand_id
1 'polypeptide(L)'
;VFIPLTHLCRDVCHYCTFAQVPRKLKAPYLKPEEVLKIARDGADAGCKEALFTLGDKPELRYKAAREGLKELKQDSTLSYLKDMAQLVLDETGLFPHLNPGLMSESEVKELRSVSVSMGIMLESDSDRLTEKGMPHYGSPDKIPARRIETLENAGRAKVPFTSGILIGIGETREERVKSILTLRRLSEEFGHIQEIIVQNFRAKPETLMAKAPEPDLNELLWTIALARIAFGAEMNIQAPPNLSPGVFEKIVGAGINDWGGVSPVTPDFVNPEAPWPHLVDLADRTRGAGKLLLERLALYPSHANDLDKWVDPSIRPIVLQAID
;
A
#
# COMPACT_ATOMS: atom_id res chain seq x y z
N VAL A 1 0.35 10.45 6.44
CA VAL A 1 -0.19 9.83 7.68
C VAL A 1 -0.93 8.54 7.34
N PHE A 2 -0.86 7.50 8.19
CA PHE A 2 -1.48 6.20 7.98
C PHE A 2 -2.83 6.12 8.72
N ILE A 3 -3.92 5.89 7.99
CA ILE A 3 -5.30 5.81 8.53
C ILE A 3 -5.82 4.38 8.37
N PRO A 4 -5.87 3.57 9.46
CA PRO A 4 -6.37 2.21 9.43
C PRO A 4 -7.90 2.18 9.57
N LEU A 5 -8.64 2.47 8.49
CA LEU A 5 -10.09 2.67 8.53
C LEU A 5 -10.86 1.49 9.17
N THR A 6 -10.42 0.25 8.91
CA THR A 6 -10.87 -0.95 9.62
C THR A 6 -9.76 -1.99 9.68
N HIS A 7 -9.62 -2.63 10.83
CA HIS A 7 -8.78 -3.81 11.01
C HIS A 7 -9.51 -5.13 10.73
N LEU A 8 -10.81 -5.11 10.48
CA LEU A 8 -11.52 -6.30 10.02
C LEU A 8 -11.13 -6.61 8.58
N CYS A 9 -10.86 -7.86 8.27
CA CYS A 9 -10.48 -8.29 6.93
C CYS A 9 -11.15 -9.62 6.59
N ARG A 10 -11.57 -9.79 5.35
CA ARG A 10 -12.11 -11.06 4.87
C ARG A 10 -11.03 -12.15 4.84
N ASP A 11 -9.78 -11.79 4.57
CA ASP A 11 -8.63 -12.68 4.49
C ASP A 11 -8.08 -13.10 5.85
N VAL A 12 -7.25 -14.16 5.83
CA VAL A 12 -6.60 -14.77 6.99
C VAL A 12 -5.13 -15.10 6.69
N CYS A 13 -4.44 -14.17 6.04
CA CYS A 13 -3.03 -14.35 5.67
C CYS A 13 -2.19 -14.74 6.88
N HIS A 14 -1.38 -15.80 6.76
CA HIS A 14 -0.67 -16.41 7.87
C HIS A 14 0.40 -15.52 8.53
N TYR A 15 0.80 -14.43 7.85
CA TYR A 15 1.82 -13.48 8.31
C TYR A 15 1.25 -12.14 8.80
N CYS A 16 -0.06 -11.92 8.65
CA CYS A 16 -0.66 -10.61 8.86
C CYS A 16 -1.09 -10.39 10.31
N THR A 17 -0.63 -9.30 10.92
CA THR A 17 -1.06 -8.82 12.24
C THR A 17 -2.02 -7.62 12.13
N PHE A 18 -2.14 -7.01 10.97
CA PHE A 18 -3.06 -5.89 10.74
C PHE A 18 -4.53 -6.34 10.88
N ALA A 19 -4.87 -7.49 10.28
CA ALA A 19 -6.21 -8.04 10.35
C ALA A 19 -6.52 -8.57 11.76
N GLN A 20 -7.62 -8.08 12.33
CA GLN A 20 -8.09 -8.45 13.66
C GLN A 20 -9.47 -9.08 13.61
N VAL A 21 -9.79 -9.90 14.61
CA VAL A 21 -11.15 -10.45 14.78
C VAL A 21 -12.03 -9.46 15.56
N PRO A 22 -13.38 -9.43 15.34
CA PRO A 22 -14.27 -8.44 15.96
C PRO A 22 -14.13 -8.32 17.49
N ARG A 23 -13.91 -9.44 18.19
CA ARG A 23 -13.79 -9.47 19.68
C ARG A 23 -12.55 -8.73 20.21
N LYS A 24 -11.54 -8.45 19.35
CA LYS A 24 -10.33 -7.71 19.73
C LYS A 24 -10.47 -6.20 19.46
N LEU A 25 -11.51 -5.76 18.78
CA LEU A 25 -11.73 -4.38 18.39
C LEU A 25 -12.79 -3.69 19.24
N LYS A 26 -12.60 -2.38 19.48
CA LYS A 26 -13.60 -1.54 20.17
C LYS A 26 -14.79 -1.25 19.24
N ALA A 27 -14.52 -1.06 17.96
CA ALA A 27 -15.49 -0.81 16.91
C ALA A 27 -15.01 -1.45 15.60
N PRO A 28 -15.93 -1.81 14.68
CA PRO A 28 -15.57 -2.41 13.40
C PRO A 28 -14.88 -1.44 12.44
N TYR A 29 -15.18 -0.14 12.55
CA TYR A 29 -14.61 0.94 11.74
C TYR A 29 -14.22 2.12 12.62
N LEU A 30 -13.21 2.88 12.22
CA LEU A 30 -12.99 4.23 12.76
C LEU A 30 -14.18 5.11 12.44
N LYS A 31 -14.58 5.95 13.39
CA LYS A 31 -15.62 6.96 13.17
C LYS A 31 -15.06 8.17 12.42
N PRO A 32 -15.89 9.00 11.77
CA PRO A 32 -15.42 10.19 11.04
C PRO A 32 -14.53 11.10 11.90
N GLU A 33 -14.89 11.29 13.19
CA GLU A 33 -14.12 12.15 14.09
C GLU A 33 -12.71 11.56 14.40
N GLU A 34 -12.61 10.23 14.47
CA GLU A 34 -11.33 9.54 14.68
C GLU A 34 -10.45 9.64 13.43
N VAL A 35 -11.04 9.48 12.24
CA VAL A 35 -10.37 9.67 10.95
C VAL A 35 -9.84 11.09 10.83
N LEU A 36 -10.69 12.10 11.08
CA LEU A 36 -10.29 13.52 11.03
C LEU A 36 -9.20 13.86 12.04
N LYS A 37 -9.29 13.31 13.25
CA LYS A 37 -8.24 13.54 14.24
C LYS A 37 -6.88 13.08 13.73
N ILE A 38 -6.79 11.85 13.19
CA ILE A 38 -5.53 11.30 12.64
C ILE A 38 -5.06 12.16 11.46
N ALA A 39 -5.97 12.54 10.57
CA ALA A 39 -5.63 13.35 9.40
C ALA A 39 -5.11 14.75 9.79
N ARG A 40 -5.75 15.42 10.73
CA ARG A 40 -5.32 16.74 11.24
C ARG A 40 -3.96 16.66 11.93
N ASP A 41 -3.77 15.66 12.82
CA ASP A 41 -2.46 15.43 13.46
C ASP A 41 -1.37 15.23 12.38
N GLY A 42 -1.68 14.55 11.27
CA GLY A 42 -0.77 14.39 10.13
C GLY A 42 -0.51 15.69 9.38
N ALA A 43 -1.55 16.47 9.09
CA ALA A 43 -1.43 17.76 8.41
C ALA A 43 -0.60 18.74 9.23
N ASP A 44 -0.83 18.82 10.55
CA ASP A 44 -0.08 19.64 11.48
C ASP A 44 1.40 19.23 11.56
N ALA A 45 1.70 17.94 11.35
CA ALA A 45 3.07 17.42 11.27
C ALA A 45 3.70 17.58 9.87
N GLY A 46 3.02 18.20 8.91
CA GLY A 46 3.53 18.48 7.57
C GLY A 46 3.37 17.35 6.58
N CYS A 47 2.60 16.30 6.89
CA CYS A 47 2.27 15.24 5.92
C CYS A 47 1.57 15.83 4.68
N LYS A 48 1.77 15.17 3.52
CA LYS A 48 1.09 15.51 2.26
C LYS A 48 0.05 14.46 1.88
N GLU A 49 0.19 13.27 2.41
CA GLU A 49 -0.59 12.08 2.06
C GLU A 49 -1.40 11.56 3.24
N ALA A 50 -2.64 11.18 2.98
CA ALA A 50 -3.45 10.33 3.84
C ALA A 50 -3.54 8.93 3.23
N LEU A 51 -2.72 8.01 3.74
CA LEU A 51 -2.73 6.61 3.33
C LEU A 51 -3.84 5.87 4.06
N PHE A 52 -4.92 5.57 3.35
CA PHE A 52 -5.97 4.68 3.84
C PHE A 52 -5.60 3.22 3.57
N THR A 53 -5.27 2.49 4.62
CA THR A 53 -5.10 1.03 4.55
C THR A 53 -6.17 0.37 5.40
N LEU A 54 -6.78 -0.66 4.88
CA LEU A 54 -7.89 -1.34 5.54
C LEU A 54 -7.93 -2.82 5.16
N GLY A 55 -8.68 -3.60 5.94
CA GLY A 55 -8.93 -4.99 5.58
C GLY A 55 -9.90 -5.10 4.40
N ASP A 56 -9.67 -6.09 3.54
CA ASP A 56 -10.46 -6.32 2.33
C ASP A 56 -11.89 -6.77 2.67
N LYS A 57 -12.88 -6.03 2.20
CA LYS A 57 -14.33 -6.29 2.21
C LYS A 57 -14.82 -7.12 3.41
N PRO A 58 -14.60 -6.65 4.66
CA PRO A 58 -14.91 -7.43 5.87
C PRO A 58 -16.41 -7.72 6.03
N GLU A 59 -17.29 -6.94 5.41
CA GLU A 59 -18.75 -7.15 5.39
C GLU A 59 -19.15 -8.48 4.76
N LEU A 60 -18.32 -9.02 3.86
CA LEU A 60 -18.56 -10.33 3.25
C LEU A 60 -18.31 -11.48 4.23
N ARG A 61 -17.60 -11.22 5.33
CA ARG A 61 -17.26 -12.24 6.33
C ARG A 61 -17.93 -11.99 7.68
N TYR A 62 -17.89 -10.76 8.19
CA TYR A 62 -18.27 -10.46 9.57
C TYR A 62 -19.60 -9.75 9.69
N LYS A 63 -20.47 -10.29 10.58
CA LYS A 63 -21.72 -9.62 10.97
C LYS A 63 -21.45 -8.25 11.59
N ALA A 64 -20.42 -8.13 12.44
CA ALA A 64 -20.03 -6.86 13.05
C ALA A 64 -19.69 -5.78 12.03
N ALA A 65 -19.03 -6.14 10.90
CA ALA A 65 -18.77 -5.19 9.82
C ALA A 65 -20.07 -4.70 9.18
N ARG A 66 -21.00 -5.61 8.87
CA ARG A 66 -22.32 -5.22 8.32
C ARG A 66 -23.14 -4.34 9.26
N GLU A 67 -23.12 -4.66 10.55
CA GLU A 67 -23.80 -3.85 11.58
C GLU A 67 -23.15 -2.47 11.71
N GLY A 68 -21.81 -2.38 11.72
CA GLY A 68 -21.10 -1.10 11.76
C GLY A 68 -21.37 -0.23 10.53
N LEU A 69 -21.40 -0.81 9.32
CA LEU A 69 -21.77 -0.08 8.11
C LEU A 69 -23.21 0.45 8.19
N LYS A 70 -24.14 -0.35 8.70
CA LYS A 70 -25.52 0.09 8.89
C LYS A 70 -25.63 1.27 9.87
N GLU A 71 -24.88 1.26 10.98
CA GLU A 71 -24.81 2.38 11.93
C GLU A 71 -24.24 3.64 11.27
N LEU A 72 -23.23 3.48 10.41
CA LEU A 72 -22.62 4.54 9.61
C LEU A 72 -23.47 4.96 8.40
N LYS A 73 -24.60 4.29 8.14
CA LYS A 73 -25.49 4.50 6.99
C LYS A 73 -24.76 4.29 5.65
N GLN A 74 -23.93 3.25 5.59
CA GLN A 74 -23.13 2.89 4.44
C GLN A 74 -23.52 1.52 3.89
N ASP A 75 -23.45 1.36 2.57
CA ASP A 75 -23.77 0.11 1.88
C ASP A 75 -22.59 -0.87 1.86
N SER A 76 -21.36 -0.35 1.84
CA SER A 76 -20.14 -1.13 1.77
C SER A 76 -18.98 -0.45 2.47
N THR A 77 -17.90 -1.21 2.72
CA THR A 77 -16.63 -0.66 3.21
C THR A 77 -16.06 0.36 2.22
N LEU A 78 -16.21 0.14 0.91
CA LEU A 78 -15.69 1.05 -0.12
C LEU A 78 -16.50 2.36 -0.20
N SER A 79 -17.82 2.33 0.00
CA SER A 79 -18.60 3.57 0.09
C SER A 79 -18.21 4.39 1.31
N TYR A 80 -17.97 3.74 2.45
CA TYR A 80 -17.46 4.43 3.63
C TYR A 80 -16.05 5.00 3.42
N LEU A 81 -15.18 4.24 2.79
CA LEU A 81 -13.84 4.73 2.42
C LEU A 81 -13.91 5.98 1.55
N LYS A 82 -14.81 5.99 0.54
CA LYS A 82 -15.01 7.15 -0.33
C LYS A 82 -15.39 8.40 0.45
N ASP A 83 -16.37 8.28 1.35
CA ASP A 83 -16.82 9.41 2.19
C ASP A 83 -15.70 9.91 3.11
N MET A 84 -14.91 9.00 3.70
CA MET A 84 -13.81 9.38 4.59
C MET A 84 -12.62 10.00 3.81
N ALA A 85 -12.35 9.53 2.60
CA ALA A 85 -11.34 10.13 1.73
C ALA A 85 -11.73 11.55 1.31
N GLN A 86 -12.99 11.75 0.92
CA GLN A 86 -13.51 13.09 0.61
C GLN A 86 -13.42 14.01 1.83
N LEU A 87 -13.88 13.53 2.99
CA LEU A 87 -13.84 14.29 4.24
C LEU A 87 -12.42 14.74 4.61
N VAL A 88 -11.43 13.85 4.48
CA VAL A 88 -10.03 14.18 4.75
C VAL A 88 -9.50 15.20 3.75
N LEU A 89 -9.80 15.03 2.47
CA LEU A 89 -9.39 15.97 1.42
C LEU A 89 -9.94 17.37 1.69
N ASP A 90 -11.23 17.48 2.00
CA ASP A 90 -11.91 18.76 2.22
C ASP A 90 -11.45 19.47 3.49
N GLU A 91 -11.22 18.72 4.57
CA GLU A 91 -10.95 19.29 5.89
C GLU A 91 -9.46 19.51 6.18
N THR A 92 -8.55 18.85 5.46
CA THR A 92 -7.12 18.89 5.76
C THR A 92 -6.22 19.19 4.57
N GLY A 93 -6.74 19.04 3.35
CA GLY A 93 -5.96 19.15 2.12
C GLY A 93 -4.95 18.02 1.90
N LEU A 94 -4.90 16.99 2.78
CA LEU A 94 -4.08 15.82 2.55
C LEU A 94 -4.60 15.02 1.36
N PHE A 95 -3.70 14.55 0.51
CA PHE A 95 -4.07 13.73 -0.65
C PHE A 95 -4.32 12.28 -0.26
N PRO A 96 -5.56 11.77 -0.47
CA PRO A 96 -5.83 10.36 -0.20
C PRO A 96 -5.09 9.44 -1.16
N HIS A 97 -4.41 8.43 -0.60
CA HIS A 97 -3.94 7.23 -1.27
C HIS A 97 -4.69 6.03 -0.70
N LEU A 98 -5.36 5.23 -1.53
CA LEU A 98 -6.32 4.23 -1.07
C LEU A 98 -5.84 2.80 -1.33
N ASN A 99 -5.73 2.00 -0.26
CA ASN A 99 -5.35 0.59 -0.28
C ASN A 99 -6.47 -0.31 0.26
N PRO A 100 -7.64 -0.42 -0.43
CA PRO A 100 -8.80 -1.15 0.11
C PRO A 100 -8.83 -2.65 -0.23
N GLY A 101 -7.85 -3.19 -0.96
CA GLY A 101 -7.87 -4.55 -1.47
C GLY A 101 -8.50 -4.67 -2.85
N LEU A 102 -9.24 -5.75 -3.11
CA LEU A 102 -9.82 -6.01 -4.43
C LEU A 102 -10.89 -4.99 -4.84
N MET A 103 -10.81 -4.54 -6.08
CA MET A 103 -11.76 -3.59 -6.66
C MET A 103 -12.15 -3.99 -8.08
N SER A 104 -13.43 -3.89 -8.39
CA SER A 104 -13.95 -3.87 -9.76
C SER A 104 -13.61 -2.54 -10.43
N GLU A 105 -13.69 -2.49 -11.76
CA GLU A 105 -13.43 -1.26 -12.52
C GLU A 105 -14.39 -0.10 -12.12
N SER A 106 -15.66 -0.42 -11.80
CA SER A 106 -16.62 0.57 -11.30
C SER A 106 -16.22 1.13 -9.92
N GLU A 107 -15.81 0.26 -8.99
CA GLU A 107 -15.34 0.67 -7.68
C GLU A 107 -14.08 1.55 -7.77
N VAL A 108 -13.14 1.21 -8.65
CA VAL A 108 -11.95 2.04 -8.91
C VAL A 108 -12.34 3.41 -9.46
N LYS A 109 -13.27 3.48 -10.44
CA LYS A 109 -13.74 4.75 -11.01
C LYS A 109 -14.45 5.63 -9.97
N GLU A 110 -15.21 5.04 -9.07
CA GLU A 110 -15.85 5.79 -7.98
C GLU A 110 -14.83 6.39 -7.01
N LEU A 111 -13.84 5.61 -6.60
CA LEU A 111 -12.81 6.06 -5.67
C LEU A 111 -11.82 7.04 -6.30
N ARG A 112 -11.65 7.00 -7.63
CA ARG A 112 -10.81 7.95 -8.37
C ARG A 112 -11.22 9.41 -8.15
N SER A 113 -12.52 9.67 -7.93
CA SER A 113 -13.03 11.03 -7.71
C SER A 113 -12.57 11.67 -6.39
N VAL A 114 -12.03 10.88 -5.46
CA VAL A 114 -11.64 11.32 -4.11
C VAL A 114 -10.19 10.97 -3.76
N SER A 115 -9.41 10.47 -4.72
CA SER A 115 -8.03 10.04 -4.46
C SER A 115 -7.09 10.36 -5.62
N VAL A 116 -5.85 10.72 -5.33
CA VAL A 116 -4.82 10.99 -6.34
C VAL A 116 -4.11 9.74 -6.80
N SER A 117 -4.14 8.69 -5.99
CA SER A 117 -3.56 7.38 -6.30
C SER A 117 -4.20 6.29 -5.45
N MET A 118 -4.01 5.04 -5.87
CA MET A 118 -4.45 3.87 -5.13
C MET A 118 -3.37 2.79 -5.16
N GLY A 119 -3.58 1.70 -4.42
CA GLY A 119 -2.64 0.59 -4.41
C GLY A 119 -3.26 -0.75 -4.08
N ILE A 120 -2.59 -1.79 -4.53
CA ILE A 120 -2.76 -3.16 -4.07
C ILE A 120 -1.45 -3.91 -4.26
N MET A 121 -0.92 -4.50 -3.20
CA MET A 121 0.24 -5.37 -3.34
C MET A 121 -0.16 -6.64 -4.09
N LEU A 122 0.51 -6.98 -5.20
CA LEU A 122 0.34 -8.30 -5.82
C LEU A 122 0.75 -9.41 -4.86
N GLU A 123 1.71 -9.13 -3.97
CA GLU A 123 2.39 -10.06 -3.06
C GLU A 123 3.19 -11.13 -3.83
N SER A 124 2.51 -11.95 -4.61
CA SER A 124 3.11 -12.97 -5.46
C SER A 124 2.14 -13.39 -6.56
N ASP A 125 2.66 -13.74 -7.74
CA ASP A 125 1.94 -14.37 -8.85
C ASP A 125 2.09 -15.92 -8.79
N SER A 126 2.00 -16.49 -7.57
CA SER A 126 2.09 -17.93 -7.35
C SER A 126 0.81 -18.46 -6.72
N ASP A 127 0.03 -19.25 -7.49
CA ASP A 127 -1.15 -19.94 -6.98
C ASP A 127 -0.79 -20.94 -5.86
N ARG A 128 0.41 -21.51 -5.89
CA ARG A 128 0.92 -22.43 -4.87
C ARG A 128 0.84 -21.84 -3.46
N LEU A 129 1.04 -20.53 -3.31
CA LEU A 129 0.94 -19.87 -2.00
C LEU A 129 -0.50 -19.82 -1.44
N THR A 130 -1.51 -20.17 -2.23
CA THR A 130 -2.91 -20.29 -1.79
C THR A 130 -3.30 -21.70 -1.36
N GLU A 131 -2.43 -22.69 -1.58
CA GLU A 131 -2.68 -24.09 -1.23
C GLU A 131 -2.70 -24.31 0.30
N LYS A 132 -3.27 -25.46 0.72
CA LYS A 132 -3.34 -25.82 2.14
C LYS A 132 -1.96 -25.83 2.80
N GLY A 133 -1.82 -25.09 3.88
CA GLY A 133 -0.56 -24.96 4.63
C GLY A 133 0.32 -23.80 4.18
N MET A 134 0.00 -23.16 3.06
CA MET A 134 0.72 -22.01 2.53
C MET A 134 0.17 -20.67 3.06
N PRO A 135 0.93 -19.56 2.98
CA PRO A 135 0.64 -18.30 3.67
C PRO A 135 -0.68 -17.62 3.29
N HIS A 136 -1.19 -17.86 2.09
CA HIS A 136 -2.43 -17.29 1.59
C HIS A 136 -3.63 -18.25 1.69
N TYR A 137 -3.45 -19.46 2.26
CA TYR A 137 -4.55 -20.40 2.40
C TYR A 137 -5.70 -19.81 3.23
N GLY A 138 -6.93 -19.92 2.69
CA GLY A 138 -8.12 -19.33 3.30
C GLY A 138 -8.32 -17.83 3.07
N SER A 139 -7.48 -17.21 2.27
CA SER A 139 -7.52 -15.80 1.90
C SER A 139 -7.99 -15.64 0.44
N PRO A 140 -9.30 -15.55 0.18
CA PRO A 140 -9.85 -15.55 -1.18
C PRO A 140 -9.40 -14.34 -2.01
N ASP A 141 -9.01 -13.25 -1.37
CA ASP A 141 -8.59 -12.01 -2.03
C ASP A 141 -7.07 -11.97 -2.26
N LYS A 142 -6.33 -13.02 -1.85
CA LYS A 142 -4.91 -13.24 -2.16
C LYS A 142 -4.67 -14.17 -3.36
N ILE A 143 -5.73 -14.62 -4.04
CA ILE A 143 -5.59 -15.37 -5.29
C ILE A 143 -4.98 -14.43 -6.34
N PRO A 144 -3.81 -14.79 -6.96
CA PRO A 144 -3.08 -13.91 -7.87
C PRO A 144 -3.93 -13.32 -9.00
N ALA A 145 -4.74 -14.16 -9.66
CA ALA A 145 -5.60 -13.73 -10.76
C ALA A 145 -6.54 -12.57 -10.36
N ARG A 146 -7.10 -12.58 -9.13
CA ARG A 146 -7.98 -11.52 -8.63
C ARG A 146 -7.25 -10.21 -8.38
N ARG A 147 -6.01 -10.30 -7.88
CA ARG A 147 -5.19 -9.10 -7.64
C ARG A 147 -4.72 -8.50 -8.95
N ILE A 148 -4.34 -9.35 -9.92
CA ILE A 148 -4.02 -8.94 -11.30
C ILE A 148 -5.23 -8.26 -11.94
N GLU A 149 -6.43 -8.81 -11.81
CA GLU A 149 -7.66 -8.20 -12.31
C GLU A 149 -7.88 -6.78 -11.72
N THR A 150 -7.63 -6.60 -10.42
CA THR A 150 -7.71 -5.26 -9.80
C THR A 150 -6.68 -4.29 -10.38
N LEU A 151 -5.44 -4.74 -10.62
CA LEU A 151 -4.40 -3.95 -11.29
C LEU A 151 -4.81 -3.56 -12.71
N GLU A 152 -5.39 -4.48 -13.48
CA GLU A 152 -5.94 -4.22 -14.81
C GLU A 152 -7.11 -3.23 -14.77
N ASN A 153 -8.01 -3.36 -13.78
CA ASN A 153 -9.12 -2.43 -13.56
C ASN A 153 -8.61 -1.01 -13.29
N ALA A 154 -7.57 -0.87 -12.48
CA ALA A 154 -6.91 0.42 -12.21
C ALA A 154 -6.27 1.00 -13.47
N GLY A 155 -5.63 0.18 -14.28
CA GLY A 155 -5.05 0.58 -15.58
C GLY A 155 -6.11 1.09 -16.55
N ARG A 156 -7.22 0.35 -16.71
CA ARG A 156 -8.37 0.77 -17.55
C ARG A 156 -9.01 2.06 -17.04
N ALA A 157 -9.11 2.22 -15.73
CA ALA A 157 -9.65 3.43 -15.10
C ALA A 157 -8.65 4.61 -15.05
N LYS A 158 -7.40 4.41 -15.51
CA LYS A 158 -6.34 5.43 -15.52
C LYS A 158 -6.09 6.04 -14.14
N VAL A 159 -5.89 5.20 -13.14
CA VAL A 159 -5.56 5.61 -11.78
C VAL A 159 -4.07 5.34 -11.55
N PRO A 160 -3.28 6.34 -11.12
CA PRO A 160 -1.90 6.11 -10.68
C PRO A 160 -1.88 5.09 -9.54
N PHE A 161 -1.08 4.03 -9.70
CA PHE A 161 -1.24 2.86 -8.85
C PHE A 161 0.10 2.39 -8.28
N THR A 162 0.08 2.00 -7.01
CA THR A 162 1.21 1.36 -6.33
C THR A 162 0.94 -0.13 -6.23
N SER A 163 1.95 -0.95 -6.57
CA SER A 163 1.91 -2.39 -6.36
C SER A 163 3.28 -2.91 -5.92
N GLY A 164 3.40 -4.19 -5.72
CA GLY A 164 4.67 -4.79 -5.31
C GLY A 164 4.55 -6.24 -4.93
N ILE A 165 5.66 -6.77 -4.43
CA ILE A 165 5.78 -8.16 -4.00
C ILE A 165 6.22 -8.24 -2.54
N LEU A 166 5.81 -9.31 -1.85
CA LEU A 166 6.26 -9.66 -0.51
C LEU A 166 7.17 -10.90 -0.62
N ILE A 167 8.42 -10.74 -0.22
CA ILE A 167 9.41 -11.83 -0.28
C ILE A 167 9.63 -12.51 1.07
N GLY A 168 9.96 -13.79 1.04
CA GLY A 168 10.23 -14.59 2.25
C GLY A 168 9.01 -15.24 2.86
N ILE A 169 7.88 -15.29 2.15
CA ILE A 169 6.65 -15.96 2.60
C ILE A 169 6.55 -17.42 2.11
N GLY A 170 7.61 -17.96 1.52
CA GLY A 170 7.68 -19.33 1.00
C GLY A 170 7.67 -19.45 -0.53
N GLU A 171 7.72 -18.33 -1.21
CA GLU A 171 7.92 -18.26 -2.66
C GLU A 171 9.35 -18.59 -3.05
N THR A 172 9.54 -19.08 -4.27
CA THR A 172 10.86 -19.31 -4.87
C THR A 172 11.37 -18.05 -5.60
N ARG A 173 12.67 -18.00 -5.92
CA ARG A 173 13.20 -16.93 -6.77
C ARG A 173 12.55 -16.89 -8.15
N GLU A 174 12.21 -18.05 -8.72
CA GLU A 174 11.51 -18.13 -10.00
C GLU A 174 10.10 -17.50 -9.90
N GLU A 175 9.37 -17.77 -8.82
CA GLU A 175 8.06 -17.16 -8.56
C GLU A 175 8.18 -15.63 -8.35
N ARG A 176 9.28 -15.13 -7.75
CA ARG A 176 9.55 -13.68 -7.68
C ARG A 176 9.80 -13.07 -9.04
N VAL A 177 10.61 -13.74 -9.89
CA VAL A 177 10.85 -13.31 -11.27
C VAL A 177 9.51 -13.21 -12.02
N LYS A 178 8.68 -14.25 -11.95
CA LYS A 178 7.35 -14.27 -12.55
C LYS A 178 6.49 -13.08 -12.06
N SER A 179 6.44 -12.85 -10.76
CA SER A 179 5.66 -11.75 -10.17
C SER A 179 6.11 -10.37 -10.66
N ILE A 180 7.43 -10.14 -10.72
CA ILE A 180 8.01 -8.90 -11.25
C ILE A 180 7.69 -8.73 -12.74
N LEU A 181 7.78 -9.78 -13.55
CA LEU A 181 7.45 -9.73 -14.96
C LEU A 181 5.96 -9.51 -15.22
N THR A 182 5.08 -10.05 -14.37
CA THR A 182 3.64 -9.77 -14.42
C THR A 182 3.37 -8.29 -14.15
N LEU A 183 3.97 -7.70 -13.12
CA LEU A 183 3.83 -6.27 -12.83
C LEU A 183 4.42 -5.40 -13.95
N ARG A 184 5.57 -5.80 -14.51
CA ARG A 184 6.17 -5.12 -15.66
C ARG A 184 5.22 -5.11 -16.86
N ARG A 185 4.65 -6.25 -17.24
CA ARG A 185 3.67 -6.35 -18.33
C ARG A 185 2.50 -5.38 -18.12
N LEU A 186 1.92 -5.35 -16.93
CA LEU A 186 0.81 -4.45 -16.61
C LEU A 186 1.22 -2.97 -16.68
N SER A 187 2.44 -2.65 -16.23
CA SER A 187 2.99 -1.30 -16.34
C SER A 187 3.19 -0.87 -17.79
N GLU A 188 3.72 -1.76 -18.64
CA GLU A 188 3.93 -1.49 -20.06
C GLU A 188 2.60 -1.36 -20.82
N GLU A 189 1.59 -2.16 -20.45
CA GLU A 189 0.28 -2.16 -21.12
C GLU A 189 -0.55 -0.91 -20.80
N PHE A 190 -0.60 -0.49 -19.55
CA PHE A 190 -1.50 0.60 -19.10
C PHE A 190 -0.77 1.89 -18.72
N GLY A 191 0.49 1.83 -18.35
CA GLY A 191 1.29 2.97 -17.89
C GLY A 191 0.86 3.54 -16.55
N HIS A 192 0.05 2.83 -15.77
CA HIS A 192 -0.57 3.31 -14.53
C HIS A 192 0.23 3.02 -13.26
N ILE A 193 1.14 2.03 -13.32
CA ILE A 193 1.96 1.69 -12.16
C ILE A 193 3.04 2.75 -11.98
N GLN A 194 2.91 3.54 -10.94
CA GLN A 194 3.84 4.62 -10.61
C GLN A 194 4.96 4.18 -9.67
N GLU A 195 4.79 3.05 -8.97
CA GLU A 195 5.71 2.57 -7.95
C GLU A 195 5.61 1.06 -7.77
N ILE A 196 6.77 0.43 -7.58
CA ILE A 196 6.91 -0.99 -7.24
C ILE A 196 7.56 -1.13 -5.86
N ILE A 197 6.87 -1.78 -4.93
CA ILE A 197 7.37 -2.07 -3.59
C ILE A 197 7.99 -3.46 -3.54
N VAL A 198 9.23 -3.55 -3.09
CA VAL A 198 9.86 -4.82 -2.70
C VAL A 198 9.87 -4.87 -1.18
N GLN A 199 8.93 -5.63 -0.61
CA GLN A 199 8.77 -5.76 0.83
C GLN A 199 9.32 -7.10 1.31
N ASN A 200 10.14 -7.09 2.36
CA ASN A 200 10.61 -8.30 3.00
C ASN A 200 9.70 -8.71 4.17
N PHE A 201 9.41 -10.00 4.23
CA PHE A 201 8.67 -10.60 5.35
C PHE A 201 9.43 -10.43 6.66
N ARG A 202 8.67 -10.10 7.72
CA ARG A 202 9.12 -10.13 9.12
C ARG A 202 8.22 -11.08 9.90
N ALA A 203 8.84 -11.99 10.66
CA ALA A 203 8.11 -12.92 11.51
C ALA A 203 7.49 -12.17 12.70
N LYS A 204 6.19 -12.33 12.89
CA LYS A 204 5.43 -11.59 13.89
C LYS A 204 4.80 -12.52 14.91
N PRO A 205 4.86 -12.18 16.20
CA PRO A 205 4.12 -12.90 17.22
C PRO A 205 2.63 -13.03 16.87
N GLU A 206 1.96 -14.07 17.41
CA GLU A 206 0.52 -14.34 17.20
C GLU A 206 0.10 -14.65 15.75
N THR A 207 1.05 -14.81 14.81
CA THR A 207 0.77 -15.27 13.45
C THR A 207 1.13 -16.75 13.27
N LEU A 208 0.56 -17.39 12.25
CA LEU A 208 0.94 -18.77 11.91
C LEU A 208 2.38 -18.87 11.42
N MET A 209 2.96 -17.76 10.94
CA MET A 209 4.33 -17.65 10.48
C MET A 209 5.29 -17.04 11.52
N ALA A 210 4.92 -17.00 12.81
CA ALA A 210 5.75 -16.43 13.88
C ALA A 210 7.15 -17.06 14.02
N LYS A 211 7.32 -18.29 13.53
CA LYS A 211 8.60 -19.02 13.55
C LYS A 211 9.16 -19.29 12.14
N ALA A 212 8.56 -18.71 11.10
CA ALA A 212 9.06 -18.86 9.76
C ALA A 212 10.38 -18.10 9.59
N PRO A 213 11.32 -18.61 8.80
CA PRO A 213 12.57 -17.91 8.55
C PRO A 213 12.30 -16.61 7.77
N GLU A 214 12.93 -15.53 8.20
CA GLU A 214 12.92 -14.27 7.46
C GLU A 214 13.92 -14.36 6.28
N PRO A 215 13.66 -13.68 5.16
CA PRO A 215 14.61 -13.58 4.07
C PRO A 215 15.86 -12.82 4.54
N ASP A 216 17.03 -13.28 4.17
CA ASP A 216 18.25 -12.57 4.47
C ASP A 216 18.40 -11.29 3.60
N LEU A 217 19.35 -10.45 3.96
CA LEU A 217 19.60 -9.20 3.23
C LEU A 217 19.94 -9.45 1.75
N ASN A 218 20.65 -10.51 1.42
CA ASN A 218 21.02 -10.79 0.03
C ASN A 218 19.78 -11.10 -0.83
N GLU A 219 18.78 -11.79 -0.27
CA GLU A 219 17.51 -12.03 -0.95
C GLU A 219 16.77 -10.73 -1.26
N LEU A 220 16.77 -9.79 -0.32
CA LEU A 220 16.18 -8.46 -0.52
C LEU A 220 16.94 -7.68 -1.61
N LEU A 221 18.26 -7.57 -1.49
CA LEU A 221 19.10 -6.84 -2.44
C LEU A 221 19.01 -7.44 -3.85
N TRP A 222 19.04 -8.77 -3.95
CA TRP A 222 18.87 -9.49 -5.21
C TRP A 222 17.51 -9.17 -5.86
N THR A 223 16.45 -9.17 -5.07
CA THR A 223 15.09 -8.90 -5.59
C THR A 223 14.93 -7.44 -6.05
N ILE A 224 15.50 -6.48 -5.30
CA ILE A 224 15.52 -5.07 -5.69
C ILE A 224 16.30 -4.89 -7.01
N ALA A 225 17.49 -5.49 -7.12
CA ALA A 225 18.31 -5.44 -8.33
C ALA A 225 17.58 -6.07 -9.53
N LEU A 226 16.90 -7.20 -9.33
CA LEU A 226 16.05 -7.83 -10.34
C LEU A 226 14.93 -6.89 -10.80
N ALA A 227 14.22 -6.26 -9.86
CA ALA A 227 13.17 -5.30 -10.18
C ALA A 227 13.75 -4.12 -10.98
N ARG A 228 14.91 -3.57 -10.57
CA ARG A 228 15.57 -2.48 -11.28
C ARG A 228 15.98 -2.88 -12.72
N ILE A 229 16.51 -4.07 -12.92
CA ILE A 229 16.84 -4.58 -14.24
C ILE A 229 15.58 -4.78 -15.09
N ALA A 230 14.52 -5.34 -14.50
CA ALA A 230 13.27 -5.60 -15.21
C ALA A 230 12.55 -4.32 -15.65
N PHE A 231 12.46 -3.31 -14.80
CA PHE A 231 11.71 -2.08 -15.06
C PHE A 231 12.55 -0.94 -15.66
N GLY A 232 13.89 -1.03 -15.63
CA GLY A 232 14.76 0.03 -16.11
C GLY A 232 14.93 1.18 -15.12
N ALA A 233 15.54 2.29 -15.58
CA ALA A 233 15.97 3.39 -14.72
C ALA A 233 14.82 4.26 -14.20
N GLU A 234 13.75 4.39 -14.98
CA GLU A 234 12.66 5.37 -14.74
C GLU A 234 11.63 4.91 -13.69
N MET A 235 11.49 3.60 -13.47
CA MET A 235 10.52 3.09 -12.50
C MET A 235 10.90 3.47 -11.07
N ASN A 236 9.91 3.90 -10.29
CA ASN A 236 10.11 4.08 -8.86
C ASN A 236 10.04 2.74 -8.14
N ILE A 237 11.16 2.34 -7.57
CA ILE A 237 11.28 1.11 -6.79
C ILE A 237 11.51 1.48 -5.34
N GLN A 238 10.61 1.00 -4.49
CA GLN A 238 10.57 1.26 -3.06
C GLN A 238 10.97 0.01 -2.27
N ALA A 239 11.67 0.23 -1.16
CA ALA A 239 11.77 -0.73 -0.07
C ALA A 239 11.45 -0.03 1.25
N PRO A 240 10.54 -0.56 2.10
CA PRO A 240 10.18 0.08 3.37
C PRO A 240 11.39 0.20 4.30
N PRO A 241 11.74 1.40 4.79
CA PRO A 241 12.99 1.61 5.52
C PRO A 241 12.95 0.99 6.93
N ASN A 242 11.78 0.92 7.54
CA ASN A 242 11.58 0.35 8.88
C ASN A 242 11.82 -1.18 8.93
N LEU A 243 11.68 -1.88 7.80
CA LEU A 243 11.84 -3.34 7.76
C LEU A 243 13.33 -3.79 7.66
N SER A 244 14.23 -2.87 7.36
CA SER A 244 15.65 -3.18 7.15
C SER A 244 16.56 -2.09 7.75
N PRO A 245 16.49 -1.85 9.08
CA PRO A 245 17.27 -0.81 9.72
C PRO A 245 18.78 -1.10 9.62
N GLY A 246 19.57 -0.05 9.47
CA GLY A 246 21.03 -0.14 9.50
C GLY A 246 21.71 -0.56 8.18
N VAL A 247 20.96 -0.82 7.10
CA VAL A 247 21.49 -1.29 5.80
C VAL A 247 21.04 -0.42 4.62
N PHE A 248 20.64 0.82 4.87
CA PHE A 248 20.03 1.70 3.88
C PHE A 248 20.92 1.94 2.65
N GLU A 249 22.24 2.14 2.86
CA GLU A 249 23.20 2.36 1.79
C GLU A 249 23.26 1.17 0.82
N LYS A 250 23.14 -0.06 1.36
CA LYS A 250 23.11 -1.28 0.53
C LYS A 250 21.82 -1.38 -0.27
N ILE A 251 20.70 -1.00 0.33
CA ILE A 251 19.38 -1.01 -0.32
C ILE A 251 19.34 0.02 -1.45
N VAL A 252 19.84 1.23 -1.21
CA VAL A 252 19.99 2.26 -2.26
C VAL A 252 20.90 1.76 -3.38
N GLY A 253 22.05 1.16 -3.01
CA GLY A 253 23.01 0.57 -3.97
C GLY A 253 22.43 -0.58 -4.80
N ALA A 254 21.44 -1.30 -4.30
CA ALA A 254 20.73 -2.35 -5.02
C ALA A 254 19.76 -1.80 -6.08
N GLY A 255 19.36 -0.51 -5.99
CA GLY A 255 18.62 0.13 -7.08
C GLY A 255 17.28 0.75 -6.70
N ILE A 256 16.95 0.95 -5.42
CA ILE A 256 15.78 1.75 -5.06
C ILE A 256 16.03 3.23 -5.34
N ASN A 257 14.95 3.97 -5.56
CA ASN A 257 14.91 5.42 -5.66
C ASN A 257 13.75 6.03 -4.85
N ASP A 258 13.09 5.23 -4.02
CA ASP A 258 12.03 5.68 -3.12
C ASP A 258 12.05 4.88 -1.81
N TRP A 259 11.67 5.52 -0.71
CA TRP A 259 11.51 4.88 0.60
C TRP A 259 10.04 4.65 0.98
N GLY A 260 9.11 5.15 0.16
CA GLY A 260 7.68 5.16 0.45
C GLY A 260 7.27 6.19 1.50
N GLY A 261 6.06 6.02 1.99
CA GLY A 261 5.52 6.90 3.02
C GLY A 261 6.09 6.57 4.40
N VAL A 262 6.61 7.59 5.08
CA VAL A 262 7.02 7.53 6.50
C VAL A 262 6.10 8.43 7.30
N SER A 263 5.37 7.87 8.26
CA SER A 263 4.44 8.66 9.08
C SER A 263 5.13 9.19 10.34
N PRO A 264 5.12 10.52 10.56
CA PRO A 264 5.66 11.09 11.79
C PRO A 264 4.73 10.95 13.02
N VAL A 265 3.45 10.63 12.82
CA VAL A 265 2.42 10.66 13.87
C VAL A 265 1.75 9.31 14.12
N THR A 266 1.77 8.40 13.15
CA THR A 266 1.16 7.07 13.31
C THR A 266 2.20 5.97 13.14
N PRO A 267 2.08 4.84 13.86
CA PRO A 267 2.95 3.68 13.64
C PRO A 267 2.66 3.03 12.29
N ASP A 268 3.54 2.13 11.86
CA ASP A 268 3.23 1.16 10.83
C ASP A 268 2.27 0.11 11.41
N PHE A 269 0.99 0.23 11.10
CA PHE A 269 -0.02 -0.72 11.59
C PHE A 269 0.10 -2.11 10.94
N VAL A 270 0.81 -2.23 9.84
CA VAL A 270 1.10 -3.52 9.18
C VAL A 270 2.28 -4.23 9.85
N ASN A 271 3.30 -3.45 10.27
CA ASN A 271 4.50 -3.94 10.93
C ASN A 271 4.76 -3.16 12.23
N PRO A 272 3.89 -3.32 13.23
CA PRO A 272 3.94 -2.50 14.46
C PRO A 272 5.21 -2.72 15.30
N GLU A 273 5.92 -3.82 15.07
CA GLU A 273 7.21 -4.14 15.69
C GLU A 273 8.39 -3.37 15.07
N ALA A 274 8.19 -2.76 13.92
CA ALA A 274 9.24 -2.06 13.15
C ALA A 274 8.91 -0.56 13.07
N PRO A 275 9.38 0.27 14.02
CA PRO A 275 9.08 1.70 14.04
C PRO A 275 9.71 2.42 12.84
N TRP A 276 9.04 3.47 12.38
CA TRP A 276 9.58 4.33 11.33
C TRP A 276 10.92 4.96 11.76
N PRO A 277 11.91 5.04 10.86
CA PRO A 277 13.12 5.80 11.13
C PRO A 277 12.80 7.30 11.22
N HIS A 278 13.62 8.03 11.97
CA HIS A 278 13.55 9.48 11.93
C HIS A 278 13.95 10.00 10.54
N LEU A 279 13.20 10.97 10.02
CA LEU A 279 13.42 11.50 8.66
C LEU A 279 14.84 12.08 8.48
N VAL A 280 15.39 12.71 9.54
CA VAL A 280 16.77 13.24 9.52
C VAL A 280 17.78 12.10 9.34
N ASP A 281 17.65 11.02 10.10
CA ASP A 281 18.55 9.87 9.99
C ASP A 281 18.43 9.20 8.62
N LEU A 282 17.20 9.08 8.10
CA LEU A 282 16.97 8.52 6.77
C LEU A 282 17.59 9.40 5.67
N ALA A 283 17.49 10.73 5.79
CA ALA A 283 18.09 11.68 4.87
C ALA A 283 19.62 11.61 4.90
N ASP A 284 20.24 11.55 6.09
CA ASP A 284 21.68 11.48 6.24
C ASP A 284 22.24 10.17 5.67
N ARG A 285 21.60 9.05 5.91
CA ARG A 285 22.00 7.77 5.34
C ARG A 285 21.78 7.68 3.84
N THR A 286 20.70 8.29 3.33
CA THR A 286 20.45 8.40 1.89
C THR A 286 21.56 9.24 1.23
N ARG A 287 22.00 10.32 1.89
CA ARG A 287 23.13 11.15 1.45
C ARG A 287 24.44 10.37 1.49
N GLY A 288 24.67 9.53 2.52
CA GLY A 288 25.81 8.63 2.60
C GLY A 288 25.89 7.63 1.44
N ALA A 289 24.74 7.25 0.87
CA ALA A 289 24.64 6.45 -0.34
C ALA A 289 24.75 7.25 -1.65
N GLY A 290 25.08 8.54 -1.59
CA GLY A 290 25.25 9.42 -2.76
C GLY A 290 23.95 9.89 -3.39
N LYS A 291 22.83 9.88 -2.65
CA LYS A 291 21.50 10.33 -3.09
C LYS A 291 20.95 11.40 -2.14
N LEU A 292 19.99 12.18 -2.61
CA LEU A 292 19.25 13.12 -1.79
C LEU A 292 17.85 12.57 -1.49
N LEU A 293 17.44 12.65 -0.22
CA LEU A 293 16.05 12.40 0.14
C LEU A 293 15.24 13.67 -0.17
N LEU A 294 14.24 13.52 -1.03
CA LEU A 294 13.32 14.59 -1.40
C LEU A 294 11.89 14.16 -1.08
N GLU A 295 11.10 15.10 -0.58
CA GLU A 295 9.67 14.88 -0.38
C GLU A 295 8.94 14.83 -1.73
N ARG A 296 7.92 13.98 -1.83
CA ARG A 296 7.02 13.90 -2.98
C ARG A 296 5.56 13.80 -2.55
N LEU A 297 4.67 14.09 -3.47
CA LEU A 297 3.24 13.81 -3.31
C LEU A 297 2.93 12.31 -3.49
N ALA A 298 1.74 11.89 -3.09
CA ALA A 298 1.19 10.56 -3.41
C ALA A 298 0.97 10.32 -4.92
N LEU A 299 1.08 11.37 -5.72
CA LEU A 299 1.13 11.36 -7.17
C LEU A 299 2.57 11.62 -7.62
N TYR A 300 3.18 10.67 -8.32
CA TYR A 300 4.56 10.83 -8.79
C TYR A 300 4.67 11.84 -9.95
N PRO A 301 5.83 12.52 -10.09
CA PRO A 301 6.05 13.52 -11.15
C PRO A 301 5.74 13.01 -12.56
N SER A 302 6.04 11.73 -12.85
CA SER A 302 5.74 11.10 -14.14
C SER A 302 4.26 11.11 -14.49
N HIS A 303 3.38 11.04 -13.49
CA HIS A 303 1.91 11.08 -13.65
C HIS A 303 1.37 12.50 -13.45
N ALA A 304 2.02 13.30 -12.61
CA ALA A 304 1.68 14.71 -12.42
C ALA A 304 1.87 15.57 -13.69
N ASN A 305 2.72 15.16 -14.61
CA ASN A 305 2.94 15.83 -15.89
C ASN A 305 1.75 15.70 -16.88
N ASP A 306 0.78 14.81 -16.61
CA ASP A 306 -0.43 14.63 -17.44
C ASP A 306 -1.66 14.43 -16.54
N LEU A 307 -2.05 15.50 -15.85
CA LEU A 307 -3.20 15.48 -14.94
C LEU A 307 -4.52 15.20 -15.66
N ASP A 308 -4.63 15.59 -16.94
CA ASP A 308 -5.84 15.30 -17.74
C ASP A 308 -6.11 13.81 -17.89
N LYS A 309 -5.05 13.03 -18.00
CA LYS A 309 -5.13 11.57 -18.09
C LYS A 309 -5.31 10.91 -16.74
N TRP A 310 -4.54 11.34 -15.74
CA TRP A 310 -4.34 10.55 -14.51
C TRP A 310 -5.18 11.00 -13.31
N VAL A 311 -5.60 12.26 -13.28
CA VAL A 311 -6.33 12.82 -12.13
C VAL A 311 -7.78 13.10 -12.50
N ASP A 312 -8.70 12.75 -11.62
CA ASP A 312 -10.11 13.05 -11.83
C ASP A 312 -10.35 14.56 -11.90
N PRO A 313 -11.22 15.03 -12.82
CA PRO A 313 -11.52 16.46 -12.92
C PRO A 313 -11.98 17.12 -11.63
N SER A 314 -12.66 16.38 -10.74
CA SER A 314 -13.20 16.90 -9.46
C SER A 314 -12.11 17.34 -8.49
N ILE A 315 -10.96 16.64 -8.47
CA ILE A 315 -9.85 16.92 -7.53
C ILE A 315 -8.65 17.60 -8.21
N ARG A 316 -8.64 17.70 -9.53
CA ARG A 316 -7.54 18.29 -10.30
C ARG A 316 -7.17 19.73 -9.88
N PRO A 317 -8.12 20.64 -9.60
CA PRO A 317 -7.77 21.99 -9.14
C PRO A 317 -6.96 22.00 -7.84
N ILE A 318 -7.26 21.06 -6.91
CA ILE A 318 -6.53 20.95 -5.64
C ILE A 318 -5.13 20.41 -5.88
N VAL A 319 -4.98 19.44 -6.79
CA VAL A 319 -3.68 18.87 -7.16
C VAL A 319 -2.79 19.91 -7.83
N LEU A 320 -3.34 20.74 -8.74
CA LEU A 320 -2.60 21.83 -9.38
C LEU A 320 -2.02 22.79 -8.36
N GLN A 321 -2.80 23.23 -7.36
CA GLN A 321 -2.33 24.14 -6.33
C GLN A 321 -1.19 23.57 -5.46
N ALA A 322 -1.04 22.27 -5.40
CA ALA A 322 0.00 21.63 -4.58
C ALA A 322 1.28 21.33 -5.38
N ILE A 323 1.24 21.42 -6.71
CA ILE A 323 2.39 21.21 -7.60
C ILE A 323 3.08 22.54 -7.91
N ASP A 324 2.33 23.66 -7.95
CA ASP A 324 2.84 25.01 -8.13
C ASP A 324 3.63 25.50 -6.90
#